data_f9d0a8ed014d051e5c7d13009e2cf594
#
_entry.id   f9d0a8ed014d051e5c7d13009e2cf594
#
_cell.length_a   1.000
_cell.length_b   1.000
_cell.length_c   1.000
_cell.angle_alpha   90.00
_cell.angle_beta   90.00
_cell.angle_gamma   90.00
#
_symmetry.space_group_name_H-M   'P 1'
#
loop_
_entity.id
_entity.type
_entity.pdbx_description
1 polymer ?
#
loop_
_entity_poly.entity_id
_entity_poly.type
_entity_poly.pdbx_seq_one_letter_code
_entity_poly.pdbx_strand_id
1 'polypeptide(L)'
;MQLFDVTLEATFGRHLLCIHAPTCGYGPALEYNGDLYSCDHFVEPKFLLGNIHKTHMLELVASPEQRKFGLDKRDTLTQQCRQCEVRALCNGGCPKDRFALSKDGEPGHNHLCDGLYHFFTHTRAAMQRMGQLYSQGRAPAEVMAFTLAEDKKRGAYAPCPCGSDAKFRFCHGAREAAQPTQAAH
;
A
#
# COMPACT_ATOMS: atom_id res chain seq x y z
N MET A 1 -8.93 3.92 -7.22
CA MET A 1 -7.65 3.20 -7.45
C MET A 1 -7.24 2.57 -6.14
N GLN A 2 -7.18 1.24 -6.09
CA GLN A 2 -7.05 0.45 -4.86
C GLN A 2 -5.93 0.89 -3.89
N LEU A 3 -4.76 1.29 -4.41
CA LEU A 3 -3.66 1.71 -3.56
C LEU A 3 -3.95 3.01 -2.78
N PHE A 4 -4.71 3.93 -3.35
CA PHE A 4 -5.15 5.14 -2.64
C PHE A 4 -6.18 4.82 -1.55
N ASP A 5 -7.13 3.91 -1.85
CA ASP A 5 -8.15 3.51 -0.88
C ASP A 5 -7.51 2.83 0.33
N VAL A 6 -6.56 1.92 0.09
CA VAL A 6 -5.77 1.26 1.16
C VAL A 6 -4.97 2.27 1.99
N THR A 7 -4.38 3.28 1.33
CA THR A 7 -3.61 4.32 2.05
C THR A 7 -4.52 5.17 2.91
N LEU A 8 -5.71 5.50 2.43
CA LEU A 8 -6.71 6.25 3.21
C LEU A 8 -7.19 5.42 4.40
N GLU A 9 -7.55 4.14 4.21
CA GLU A 9 -7.97 3.24 5.29
C GLU A 9 -6.88 3.06 6.35
N ALA A 10 -5.61 3.04 5.95
CA ALA A 10 -4.50 2.95 6.89
C ALA A 10 -4.40 4.20 7.81
N THR A 11 -4.95 5.35 7.44
CA THR A 11 -5.04 6.53 8.33
C THR A 11 -5.97 6.28 9.53
N PHE A 12 -6.88 5.29 9.42
CA PHE A 12 -7.77 4.83 10.49
C PHE A 12 -7.27 3.56 11.18
N GLY A 13 -6.01 3.16 10.93
CA GLY A 13 -5.43 1.93 11.46
C GLY A 13 -6.00 0.64 10.85
N ARG A 14 -6.67 0.71 9.72
CA ARG A 14 -7.25 -0.43 9.02
C ARG A 14 -6.40 -0.81 7.82
N HIS A 15 -6.34 -2.12 7.55
CA HIS A 15 -5.64 -2.67 6.39
C HIS A 15 -6.57 -3.61 5.64
N LEU A 16 -7.27 -3.11 4.63
CA LEU A 16 -8.23 -3.88 3.85
C LEU A 16 -7.56 -4.85 2.86
N LEU A 17 -6.32 -4.58 2.51
CA LEU A 17 -5.57 -5.39 1.54
C LEU A 17 -4.39 -6.08 2.23
N CYS A 18 -4.33 -7.41 2.13
CA CYS A 18 -3.31 -8.23 2.79
C CYS A 18 -1.88 -7.85 2.43
N ILE A 19 -1.63 -7.36 1.20
CA ILE A 19 -0.29 -6.94 0.76
C ILE A 19 0.27 -5.79 1.61
N HIS A 20 -0.59 -4.95 2.18
CA HIS A 20 -0.20 -3.83 3.05
C HIS A 20 -0.55 -4.03 4.52
N ALA A 21 -1.18 -5.16 4.87
CA ALA A 21 -1.43 -5.54 6.26
C ALA A 21 -0.13 -6.02 6.96
N PRO A 22 -0.04 -5.91 8.30
CA PRO A 22 1.12 -6.41 9.05
C PRO A 22 1.36 -7.91 8.90
N THR A 23 0.28 -8.69 8.78
CA THR A 23 0.28 -10.15 8.61
C THR A 23 -0.52 -10.51 7.36
N CYS A 24 -0.44 -11.75 6.92
CA CYS A 24 -1.25 -12.29 5.82
C CYS A 24 -1.88 -13.65 6.20
N GLY A 25 -2.26 -14.48 5.19
CA GLY A 25 -2.85 -15.78 5.46
C GLY A 25 -4.38 -15.79 5.57
N TYR A 26 -5.04 -14.70 5.16
CA TYR A 26 -6.51 -14.58 5.18
C TYR A 26 -7.18 -14.97 3.84
N GLY A 27 -6.41 -15.23 2.80
CA GLY A 27 -6.87 -15.60 1.47
C GLY A 27 -6.27 -16.92 1.01
N PRO A 28 -6.64 -18.05 1.60
CA PRO A 28 -6.22 -19.37 1.12
C PRO A 28 -6.77 -19.63 -0.28
N ALA A 29 -6.04 -20.40 -1.08
CA ALA A 29 -6.47 -20.82 -2.40
C ALA A 29 -6.91 -22.29 -2.35
N LEU A 30 -8.11 -22.57 -2.87
CA LEU A 30 -8.62 -23.92 -3.04
C LEU A 30 -8.54 -24.30 -4.50
N GLU A 31 -7.80 -25.37 -4.79
CA GLU A 31 -7.67 -25.95 -6.12
C GLU A 31 -8.82 -26.94 -6.44
N TYR A 32 -9.05 -27.19 -7.71
CA TYR A 32 -10.14 -28.03 -8.20
C TYR A 32 -10.10 -29.48 -7.69
N ASN A 33 -8.93 -29.99 -7.29
CA ASN A 33 -8.73 -31.33 -6.73
C ASN A 33 -8.98 -31.39 -5.21
N GLY A 34 -9.34 -30.26 -4.60
CA GLY A 34 -9.57 -30.14 -3.16
C GLY A 34 -8.33 -29.77 -2.34
N ASP A 35 -7.19 -29.52 -2.96
CA ASP A 35 -5.98 -29.05 -2.28
C ASP A 35 -6.13 -27.60 -1.85
N LEU A 36 -5.84 -27.32 -0.59
CA LEU A 36 -5.90 -25.99 0.01
C LEU A 36 -4.49 -25.48 0.27
N TYR A 37 -4.20 -24.29 -0.25
CA TYR A 37 -2.92 -23.61 -0.11
C TYR A 37 -3.03 -22.37 0.79
N SER A 38 -1.92 -21.98 1.41
CA SER A 38 -1.84 -20.84 2.35
C SER A 38 -2.29 -19.50 1.75
N CYS A 39 -2.12 -19.31 0.45
CA CYS A 39 -2.42 -18.06 -0.25
C CYS A 39 -2.51 -18.30 -1.77
N ASP A 40 -3.31 -17.52 -2.47
CA ASP A 40 -3.45 -17.52 -3.93
C ASP A 40 -2.15 -17.17 -4.68
N HIS A 41 -1.26 -16.40 -4.06
CA HIS A 41 0.07 -16.12 -4.60
C HIS A 41 1.08 -17.26 -4.37
N PHE A 42 0.75 -18.26 -3.56
CA PHE A 42 1.65 -19.33 -3.12
C PHE A 42 1.02 -20.70 -3.35
N VAL A 43 0.53 -20.96 -4.57
CA VAL A 43 0.01 -22.27 -4.99
C VAL A 43 1.18 -23.17 -5.40
N GLU A 44 1.98 -23.57 -4.42
CA GLU A 44 3.19 -24.38 -4.57
C GLU A 44 3.21 -25.47 -3.47
N PRO A 45 3.80 -26.67 -3.74
CA PRO A 45 3.78 -27.78 -2.76
C PRO A 45 4.24 -27.40 -1.34
N LYS A 46 5.17 -26.47 -1.23
CA LYS A 46 5.70 -25.98 0.07
C LYS A 46 4.62 -25.30 0.93
N PHE A 47 3.56 -24.78 0.32
CA PHE A 47 2.51 -24.00 0.98
C PHE A 47 1.17 -24.73 0.98
N LEU A 48 1.17 -26.03 0.66
CA LEU A 48 0.02 -26.90 0.74
C LEU A 48 -0.33 -27.14 2.22
N LEU A 49 -1.56 -26.78 2.62
CA LEU A 49 -2.09 -27.03 3.96
C LEU A 49 -2.68 -28.45 4.09
N GLY A 50 -3.24 -28.96 3.00
CA GLY A 50 -3.87 -30.26 2.94
C GLY A 50 -5.00 -30.30 1.93
N ASN A 51 -5.83 -31.38 2.01
CA ASN A 51 -6.94 -31.58 1.07
C ASN A 51 -8.27 -31.62 1.82
N ILE A 52 -9.25 -30.82 1.39
CA ILE A 52 -10.55 -30.68 2.06
C ILE A 52 -11.41 -31.95 2.04
N HIS A 53 -11.11 -32.91 1.16
CA HIS A 53 -11.76 -34.23 1.14
C HIS A 53 -11.23 -35.18 2.23
N LYS A 54 -10.06 -34.83 2.86
CA LYS A 54 -9.41 -35.63 3.89
C LYS A 54 -9.46 -34.97 5.28
N THR A 55 -9.40 -33.64 5.31
CA THR A 55 -9.34 -32.86 6.56
C THR A 55 -10.31 -31.67 6.43
N HIS A 56 -11.07 -31.40 7.49
CA HIS A 56 -12.02 -30.30 7.48
C HIS A 56 -11.31 -28.95 7.25
N MET A 57 -11.87 -28.10 6.38
CA MET A 57 -11.25 -26.82 5.97
C MET A 57 -10.89 -25.93 7.17
N LEU A 58 -11.72 -25.90 8.23
CA LEU A 58 -11.44 -25.11 9.44
C LEU A 58 -10.15 -25.56 10.15
N GLU A 59 -9.85 -26.87 10.14
CA GLU A 59 -8.62 -27.40 10.74
C GLU A 59 -7.42 -26.96 9.93
N LEU A 60 -7.52 -26.99 8.60
CA LEU A 60 -6.45 -26.56 7.69
C LEU A 60 -6.13 -25.06 7.85
N VAL A 61 -7.16 -24.21 7.86
CA VAL A 61 -6.94 -22.74 8.02
C VAL A 61 -6.57 -22.33 9.43
N ALA A 62 -6.89 -23.13 10.45
CA ALA A 62 -6.50 -22.89 11.83
C ALA A 62 -5.15 -23.53 12.20
N SER A 63 -4.49 -24.19 11.25
CA SER A 63 -3.24 -24.92 11.49
C SER A 63 -2.09 -24.00 11.94
N PRO A 64 -1.12 -24.55 12.71
CA PRO A 64 0.10 -23.84 13.09
C PRO A 64 0.88 -23.34 11.86
N GLU A 65 0.89 -24.11 10.77
CA GLU A 65 1.54 -23.81 9.50
C GLU A 65 0.94 -22.56 8.87
N GLN A 66 -0.40 -22.47 8.79
CA GLN A 66 -1.09 -21.30 8.25
C GLN A 66 -0.86 -20.07 9.12
N ARG A 67 -0.89 -20.24 10.44
CA ARG A 67 -0.59 -19.16 11.38
C ARG A 67 0.84 -18.65 11.22
N LYS A 68 1.79 -19.58 11.11
CA LYS A 68 3.21 -19.23 10.88
C LYS A 68 3.38 -18.49 9.57
N PHE A 69 2.78 -18.98 8.47
CA PHE A 69 2.81 -18.31 7.16
C PHE A 69 2.34 -16.85 7.27
N GLY A 70 1.25 -16.61 7.99
CA GLY A 70 0.73 -15.26 8.18
C GLY A 70 1.66 -14.34 8.99
N LEU A 71 2.25 -14.86 10.07
CA LEU A 71 3.16 -14.11 10.94
C LEU A 71 4.53 -13.86 10.30
N ASP A 72 5.04 -14.80 9.51
CA ASP A 72 6.31 -14.68 8.81
C ASP A 72 6.38 -13.40 7.95
N LYS A 73 5.25 -12.92 7.44
CA LYS A 73 5.21 -11.65 6.72
C LYS A 73 5.78 -10.48 7.53
N ARG A 74 5.46 -10.41 8.82
CA ARG A 74 5.94 -9.39 9.75
C ARG A 74 7.32 -9.74 10.29
N ASP A 75 7.52 -11.00 10.65
CA ASP A 75 8.66 -11.43 11.44
C ASP A 75 9.95 -11.57 10.60
N THR A 76 9.80 -11.72 9.27
CA THR A 76 10.92 -11.80 8.31
C THR A 76 11.24 -10.49 7.60
N LEU A 77 10.73 -9.36 8.07
CA LEU A 77 11.07 -8.04 7.51
C LEU A 77 12.56 -7.75 7.69
N THR A 78 13.20 -7.21 6.65
CA THR A 78 14.57 -6.70 6.73
C THR A 78 14.69 -5.54 7.71
N GLN A 79 15.89 -5.27 8.22
CA GLN A 79 16.16 -4.14 9.13
C GLN A 79 15.75 -2.81 8.49
N GLN A 80 16.03 -2.64 7.21
CA GLN A 80 15.58 -1.47 6.43
C GLN A 80 14.05 -1.27 6.52
N CYS A 81 13.25 -2.35 6.36
CA CYS A 81 11.80 -2.27 6.49
C CYS A 81 11.35 -1.97 7.93
N ARG A 82 12.02 -2.55 8.93
CA ARG A 82 11.68 -2.34 10.36
C ARG A 82 11.85 -0.89 10.79
N GLN A 83 12.85 -0.20 10.23
CA GLN A 83 13.17 1.21 10.53
C GLN A 83 12.49 2.21 9.59
N CYS A 84 11.75 1.73 8.57
CA CYS A 84 11.16 2.58 7.55
C CYS A 84 10.02 3.44 8.11
N GLU A 85 10.05 4.73 7.82
CA GLU A 85 9.03 5.70 8.26
C GLU A 85 7.63 5.45 7.67
N VAL A 86 7.54 4.77 6.50
CA VAL A 86 6.28 4.38 5.87
C VAL A 86 5.88 2.94 6.20
N ARG A 87 6.56 2.31 7.16
CA ARG A 87 6.30 0.91 7.54
C ARG A 87 4.81 0.66 7.84
N ALA A 88 4.17 1.55 8.59
CA ALA A 88 2.76 1.41 8.95
C ALA A 88 1.80 1.37 7.74
N LEU A 89 2.20 1.93 6.61
CA LEU A 89 1.43 1.92 5.36
C LEU A 89 1.82 0.74 4.46
N CYS A 90 3.10 0.39 4.42
CA CYS A 90 3.67 -0.58 3.47
C CYS A 90 3.72 -2.00 4.01
N ASN A 91 4.16 -2.18 5.27
CA ASN A 91 4.42 -3.48 5.92
C ASN A 91 5.27 -4.44 5.06
N GLY A 92 6.19 -3.88 4.24
CA GLY A 92 7.08 -4.63 3.35
C GLY A 92 6.40 -5.25 2.12
N GLY A 93 5.16 -4.89 1.81
CA GLY A 93 4.42 -5.43 0.67
C GLY A 93 4.14 -6.92 0.75
N CYS A 94 3.80 -7.55 -0.38
CA CYS A 94 3.59 -8.99 -0.45
C CYS A 94 4.89 -9.76 -0.27
N PRO A 95 4.92 -10.85 0.53
CA PRO A 95 6.09 -11.73 0.61
C PRO A 95 6.53 -12.35 -0.72
N LYS A 96 5.61 -12.51 -1.68
CA LYS A 96 5.93 -13.00 -3.04
C LYS A 96 6.89 -12.07 -3.79
N ASP A 97 6.86 -10.77 -3.47
CA ASP A 97 7.68 -9.75 -4.11
C ASP A 97 9.03 -9.52 -3.38
N ARG A 98 9.32 -10.29 -2.32
CA ARG A 98 10.50 -10.12 -1.46
C ARG A 98 11.69 -10.97 -1.90
N PHE A 99 12.18 -10.74 -3.10
CA PHE A 99 13.32 -11.47 -3.67
C PHE A 99 14.56 -10.58 -3.92
N ALA A 100 14.51 -9.30 -3.55
CA ALA A 100 15.64 -8.38 -3.64
C ALA A 100 16.49 -8.40 -2.35
N LEU A 101 17.61 -7.71 -2.39
CA LEU A 101 18.43 -7.40 -1.23
C LEU A 101 18.07 -6.00 -0.71
N SER A 102 18.13 -5.81 0.61
CA SER A 102 18.05 -4.48 1.22
C SER A 102 19.32 -3.68 0.91
N LYS A 103 19.33 -2.39 1.26
CA LYS A 103 20.52 -1.53 1.13
C LYS A 103 21.74 -2.06 1.91
N ASP A 104 21.48 -2.80 3.01
CA ASP A 104 22.48 -3.41 3.85
C ASP A 104 22.81 -4.86 3.43
N GLY A 105 22.28 -5.33 2.31
CA GLY A 105 22.53 -6.66 1.75
C GLY A 105 21.69 -7.79 2.39
N GLU A 106 20.71 -7.50 3.25
CA GLU A 106 19.80 -8.54 3.76
C GLU A 106 18.88 -9.07 2.66
N PRO A 107 18.73 -10.40 2.51
CA PRO A 107 17.81 -11.01 1.58
C PRO A 107 16.35 -10.86 2.06
N GLY A 108 15.40 -11.02 1.13
CA GLY A 108 13.97 -10.96 1.45
C GLY A 108 13.42 -9.54 1.48
N HIS A 109 14.08 -8.61 0.81
CA HIS A 109 13.58 -7.25 0.60
C HIS A 109 12.62 -7.19 -0.61
N ASN A 110 11.61 -6.33 -0.53
CA ASN A 110 10.64 -6.18 -1.61
C ASN A 110 11.28 -5.42 -2.78
N HIS A 111 11.23 -5.99 -4.00
CA HIS A 111 11.81 -5.37 -5.20
C HIS A 111 11.07 -4.08 -5.62
N LEU A 112 9.82 -3.89 -5.18
CA LEU A 112 9.03 -2.66 -5.42
C LEU A 112 9.27 -1.58 -4.35
N CYS A 113 10.22 -1.78 -3.42
CA CYS A 113 10.40 -0.92 -2.25
C CYS A 113 10.53 0.56 -2.60
N ASP A 114 11.36 0.93 -3.56
CA ASP A 114 11.59 2.32 -3.91
C ASP A 114 10.32 3.00 -4.45
N GLY A 115 9.55 2.31 -5.29
CA GLY A 115 8.29 2.81 -5.80
C GLY A 115 7.22 2.95 -4.72
N LEU A 116 7.09 1.96 -3.83
CA LEU A 116 6.17 2.00 -2.70
C LEU A 116 6.55 3.10 -1.70
N TYR A 117 7.82 3.25 -1.40
CA TYR A 117 8.32 4.29 -0.52
C TYR A 117 8.00 5.68 -1.08
N HIS A 118 8.31 5.90 -2.37
CA HIS A 118 8.00 7.16 -3.04
C HIS A 118 6.49 7.45 -3.04
N PHE A 119 5.67 6.47 -3.37
CA PHE A 119 4.21 6.62 -3.37
C PHE A 119 3.68 7.00 -1.98
N PHE A 120 4.05 6.26 -0.93
CA PHE A 120 3.53 6.50 0.41
C PHE A 120 4.03 7.82 1.00
N THR A 121 5.28 8.18 0.78
CA THR A 121 5.81 9.48 1.24
C THR A 121 5.13 10.65 0.54
N HIS A 122 4.93 10.54 -0.78
CA HIS A 122 4.28 11.57 -1.59
C HIS A 122 2.80 11.76 -1.21
N THR A 123 2.06 10.67 -0.99
CA THR A 123 0.61 10.74 -0.75
C THR A 123 0.24 10.95 0.71
N ARG A 124 1.16 10.71 1.67
CA ARG A 124 0.90 10.72 3.12
C ARG A 124 0.11 11.93 3.60
N ALA A 125 0.57 13.14 3.28
CA ALA A 125 -0.04 14.38 3.78
C ALA A 125 -1.48 14.55 3.27
N ALA A 126 -1.71 14.29 1.99
CA ALA A 126 -3.04 14.36 1.38
C ALA A 126 -3.99 13.32 1.99
N MET A 127 -3.54 12.07 2.16
CA MET A 127 -4.35 10.99 2.73
C MET A 127 -4.69 11.25 4.21
N GLN A 128 -3.73 11.74 5.00
CA GLN A 128 -3.99 12.14 6.39
C GLN A 128 -5.03 13.26 6.46
N ARG A 129 -4.93 14.24 5.57
CA ARG A 129 -5.92 15.33 5.52
C ARG A 129 -7.30 14.84 5.10
N MET A 130 -7.39 13.95 4.11
CA MET A 130 -8.63 13.30 3.71
C MET A 130 -9.25 12.50 4.86
N GLY A 131 -8.44 11.74 5.61
CA GLY A 131 -8.89 11.02 6.79
C GLY A 131 -9.43 11.95 7.89
N GLN A 132 -8.78 13.09 8.14
CA GLN A 132 -9.27 14.10 9.09
C GLN A 132 -10.62 14.70 8.66
N LEU A 133 -10.77 15.05 7.38
CA LEU A 133 -12.04 15.55 6.84
C LEU A 133 -13.16 14.53 7.03
N TYR A 134 -12.90 13.28 6.68
CA TYR A 134 -13.85 12.18 6.85
C TYR A 134 -14.27 11.99 8.33
N SER A 135 -13.31 12.02 9.26
CA SER A 135 -13.59 11.92 10.71
C SER A 135 -14.45 13.08 11.24
N GLN A 136 -14.45 14.21 10.54
CA GLN A 136 -15.26 15.38 10.85
C GLN A 136 -16.64 15.36 10.15
N GLY A 137 -17.00 14.27 9.49
CA GLY A 137 -18.23 14.17 8.68
C GLY A 137 -18.21 15.00 7.39
N ARG A 138 -17.03 15.44 6.95
CA ARG A 138 -16.82 16.20 5.71
C ARG A 138 -16.41 15.31 4.56
N ALA A 139 -16.65 15.76 3.34
CA ALA A 139 -16.23 15.01 2.14
C ALA A 139 -14.70 15.01 2.00
N PRO A 140 -14.04 13.83 1.87
CA PRO A 140 -12.59 13.76 1.65
C PRO A 140 -12.12 14.55 0.42
N ALA A 141 -12.98 14.69 -0.61
CA ALA A 141 -12.69 15.47 -1.82
C ALA A 141 -12.41 16.96 -1.53
N GLU A 142 -12.83 17.49 -0.37
CA GLU A 142 -12.52 18.86 0.03
C GLU A 142 -11.01 19.11 0.19
N VAL A 143 -10.18 18.05 0.27
CA VAL A 143 -8.71 18.18 0.23
C VAL A 143 -8.25 18.94 -1.00
N MET A 144 -8.97 18.85 -2.12
CA MET A 144 -8.63 19.56 -3.35
C MET A 144 -8.63 21.08 -3.18
N ALA A 145 -9.55 21.62 -2.39
CA ALA A 145 -9.61 23.05 -2.11
C ALA A 145 -8.36 23.55 -1.36
N PHE A 146 -7.83 22.74 -0.44
CA PHE A 146 -6.59 23.06 0.28
C PHE A 146 -5.38 23.00 -0.64
N THR A 147 -5.28 21.96 -1.46
CA THR A 147 -4.18 21.80 -2.42
C THR A 147 -4.15 22.96 -3.40
N LEU A 148 -5.29 23.32 -3.97
CA LEU A 148 -5.41 24.47 -4.88
C LEU A 148 -5.07 25.80 -4.20
N ALA A 149 -5.44 25.98 -2.93
CA ALA A 149 -5.09 27.17 -2.16
C ALA A 149 -3.59 27.25 -1.86
N GLU A 150 -2.95 26.13 -1.59
CA GLU A 150 -1.49 26.05 -1.41
C GLU A 150 -0.74 26.30 -2.70
N ASP A 151 -1.19 25.74 -3.81
CA ASP A 151 -0.60 25.92 -5.14
C ASP A 151 -0.72 27.40 -5.61
N LYS A 152 -1.84 28.06 -5.32
CA LYS A 152 -1.99 29.50 -5.58
C LYS A 152 -1.04 30.39 -4.80
N LYS A 153 -0.63 29.97 -3.58
CA LYS A 153 0.38 30.66 -2.78
C LYS A 153 1.80 30.38 -3.25
N ARG A 154 1.98 29.30 -4.01
CA ARG A 154 3.28 28.86 -4.51
C ARG A 154 3.74 29.77 -5.65
N GLY A 155 4.96 30.25 -5.59
CA GLY A 155 5.53 31.02 -6.68
C GLY A 155 5.67 30.20 -7.95
N ALA A 156 5.36 30.78 -9.12
CA ALA A 156 5.40 30.12 -10.43
C ALA A 156 6.74 29.40 -10.73
N TYR A 157 7.81 29.91 -10.16
CA TYR A 157 9.19 29.41 -10.37
C TYR A 157 9.72 28.58 -9.18
N ALA A 158 8.91 28.31 -8.17
CA ALA A 158 9.28 27.41 -7.08
C ALA A 158 9.45 25.96 -7.60
N PRO A 159 10.24 25.10 -6.92
CA PRO A 159 10.34 23.69 -7.27
C PRO A 159 8.95 23.03 -7.28
N CYS A 160 8.70 22.15 -8.26
CA CYS A 160 7.44 21.45 -8.35
C CYS A 160 7.34 20.41 -7.21
N PRO A 161 6.19 20.30 -6.50
CA PRO A 161 6.01 19.37 -5.39
C PRO A 161 6.03 17.89 -5.79
N CYS A 162 6.00 17.61 -7.10
CA CYS A 162 6.06 16.23 -7.60
C CYS A 162 7.48 15.63 -7.60
N GLY A 163 8.51 16.37 -7.22
CA GLY A 163 9.90 15.90 -7.22
C GLY A 163 10.55 15.79 -8.61
N SER A 164 9.98 16.42 -9.63
CA SER A 164 10.49 16.36 -11.02
C SER A 164 11.65 17.31 -11.32
N ASP A 165 12.22 17.98 -10.33
CA ASP A 165 13.22 19.08 -10.46
C ASP A 165 12.79 20.25 -11.36
N ALA A 166 11.63 20.16 -12.01
CA ALA A 166 11.07 21.22 -12.82
C ALA A 166 10.43 22.31 -11.94
N LYS A 167 10.44 23.54 -12.42
CA LYS A 167 9.71 24.64 -11.77
C LYS A 167 8.19 24.42 -11.94
N PHE A 168 7.40 24.80 -10.92
CA PHE A 168 5.95 24.55 -10.86
C PHE A 168 5.23 24.98 -12.15
N ARG A 169 5.53 26.19 -12.67
CA ARG A 169 4.95 26.71 -13.92
C ARG A 169 5.14 25.80 -15.13
N PHE A 170 6.25 25.07 -15.21
CA PHE A 170 6.57 24.21 -16.36
C PHE A 170 6.22 22.73 -16.12
N CYS A 171 5.61 22.40 -14.99
CA CYS A 171 5.17 21.08 -14.63
C CYS A 171 3.66 21.08 -14.29
N HIS A 172 3.29 21.05 -13.01
CA HIS A 172 1.88 21.03 -12.60
C HIS A 172 1.14 22.34 -12.89
N GLY A 173 1.81 23.48 -12.74
CA GLY A 173 1.24 24.79 -13.07
C GLY A 173 0.93 25.00 -14.55
N ALA A 174 1.59 24.26 -15.45
CA ALA A 174 1.28 24.31 -16.88
C ALA A 174 -0.08 23.69 -17.23
N ARG A 175 -0.53 22.71 -16.43
CA ARG A 175 -1.81 22.02 -16.60
C ARG A 175 -2.99 22.88 -16.17
N GLU A 176 -2.83 23.74 -15.17
CA GLU A 176 -3.87 24.69 -14.73
C GLU A 176 -4.12 25.78 -15.75
N ALA A 177 -3.07 26.26 -16.45
CA ALA A 177 -3.19 27.26 -17.48
C ALA A 177 -3.91 26.76 -18.76
N ALA A 178 -4.00 25.44 -18.93
CA ALA A 178 -4.63 24.81 -20.11
C ALA A 178 -6.11 24.43 -19.92
N GLN A 179 -6.69 24.61 -18.70
CA GLN A 179 -8.13 24.36 -18.49
C GLN A 179 -8.92 25.63 -18.81
N PRO A 180 -9.81 25.61 -19.82
CA PRO A 180 -10.72 26.74 -20.05
C PRO A 180 -11.64 26.85 -18.82
N THR A 181 -11.75 28.08 -18.30
CA THR A 181 -12.75 28.44 -17.29
C THR A 181 -14.13 28.03 -17.80
N GLN A 182 -14.70 26.94 -17.30
CA GLN A 182 -16.12 26.67 -17.48
C GLN A 182 -16.87 27.78 -16.76
N ALA A 183 -17.43 28.67 -17.57
CA ALA A 183 -18.35 29.70 -17.10
C ALA A 183 -19.55 28.99 -16.47
N ALA A 184 -19.85 29.37 -15.23
CA ALA A 184 -21.07 28.96 -14.55
C ALA A 184 -22.29 29.43 -15.36
N HIS A 185 -23.15 28.49 -15.72
CA HIS A 185 -24.54 28.72 -16.09
C HIS A 185 -25.44 28.28 -14.96
#